data_46325e9f0154dd74dddc2efa59af0569
#
_entry.id   46325e9f0154dd74dddc2efa59af0569
#
_cell.length_a   1.000
_cell.length_b   1.000
_cell.length_c   1.000
_cell.angle_alpha   90.00
_cell.angle_beta   90.00
_cell.angle_gamma   90.00
#
_symmetry.space_group_name_H-M   'P 1'
#
loop_
_entity.id
_entity.type
_entity.pdbx_description
1 polymer ?
#
loop_
_entity_poly.entity_id
_entity_poly.type
_entity_poly.pdbx_seq_one_letter_code
_entity_poly.pdbx_strand_id
1 'polypeptide(L)'
;MLLIQNGVILDPYTGTEQVSDILIGDDGIIAEVAAHIDAPQGAQVYDACGRTVTTGLVDVHVHFRDPGQTHKEDVFTGAAAAAAGGFTTVVCMANTIPTVDSVGTLRYVQERAAQVPVNVLQACAITCGLKGKELTDFEALHAAGAPGFTDDGVNLTDAKLCYEAMLRAKALEVPLSFHEEDPKFILSPGVNAGSMAAIQFGVPGAMPSSEECMIARDIALAQRTGARVAFQHISSALSVDLIRKGRELGADIHAEVTPHHLSLTELDVLEHGTNARMNPPLRTERDRMALIEGLKDGTIDMIATDHAPHATEEKDRPFAKAMSGITGLETAFSVCNTALVHAGHLSRMELMTAMSKNPADFYRLGDRAIAPGNRAELMIADWDEPIVYTEYKSKSTNTPFTGKPLFGRVYAVVVGETLVEN
;
A
#
# COMPACT_ATOMS: atom_id res chain seq x y z
N MET A 1 5.01 -27.89 11.62
CA MET A 1 5.66 -26.88 12.48
C MET A 1 6.84 -26.24 11.75
N LEU A 2 7.03 -24.95 11.92
CA LEU A 2 8.18 -24.19 11.41
C LEU A 2 8.90 -23.53 12.61
N LEU A 3 10.21 -23.71 12.70
CA LEU A 3 11.06 -23.05 13.69
C LEU A 3 11.97 -22.03 12.97
N ILE A 4 11.85 -20.77 13.31
CA ILE A 4 12.76 -19.70 12.86
C ILE A 4 13.77 -19.49 13.98
N GLN A 5 15.05 -19.67 13.69
CA GLN A 5 16.14 -19.53 14.64
C GLN A 5 17.07 -18.37 14.34
N ASN A 6 17.75 -17.88 15.37
CA ASN A 6 18.80 -16.86 15.26
C ASN A 6 18.32 -15.55 14.62
N GLY A 7 17.04 -15.19 14.77
CA GLY A 7 16.49 -13.93 14.26
C GLY A 7 16.63 -12.77 15.25
N VAL A 8 16.75 -11.55 14.75
CA VAL A 8 16.58 -10.33 15.54
C VAL A 8 15.11 -9.90 15.37
N ILE A 9 14.27 -10.16 16.35
CA ILE A 9 12.87 -9.72 16.32
C ILE A 9 12.82 -8.20 16.38
N LEU A 10 12.07 -7.58 15.45
CA LEU A 10 11.68 -6.18 15.47
C LEU A 10 10.15 -6.10 15.38
N ASP A 11 9.49 -5.85 16.49
CA ASP A 11 8.02 -5.91 16.58
C ASP A 11 7.41 -4.52 16.82
N PRO A 12 6.74 -3.91 15.84
CA PRO A 12 6.14 -2.59 15.98
C PRO A 12 4.88 -2.55 16.86
N TYR A 13 4.30 -3.71 17.21
CA TYR A 13 3.15 -3.77 18.12
C TYR A 13 3.56 -3.67 19.58
N THR A 14 4.70 -4.26 19.93
CA THR A 14 5.22 -4.30 21.31
C THR A 14 6.37 -3.33 21.55
N GLY A 15 6.96 -2.78 20.47
CA GLY A 15 8.19 -1.97 20.53
C GLY A 15 9.42 -2.80 20.87
N THR A 16 9.37 -4.13 20.71
CA THR A 16 10.45 -5.04 21.08
C THR A 16 11.50 -5.13 19.98
N GLU A 17 12.78 -5.11 20.38
CA GLU A 17 13.92 -5.48 19.55
C GLU A 17 14.82 -6.43 20.36
N GLN A 18 14.88 -7.72 19.96
CA GLN A 18 15.65 -8.74 20.69
C GLN A 18 15.97 -9.95 19.82
N VAL A 19 17.08 -10.62 20.14
CA VAL A 19 17.40 -11.94 19.53
C VAL A 19 16.52 -13.01 20.12
N SER A 20 15.78 -13.74 19.27
CA SER A 20 14.90 -14.83 19.71
C SER A 20 14.60 -15.80 18.59
N ASP A 21 14.28 -17.04 18.97
CA ASP A 21 13.69 -18.06 18.10
C ASP A 21 12.16 -17.97 18.15
N ILE A 22 11.50 -18.37 17.05
CA ILE A 22 10.04 -18.38 16.94
C ILE A 22 9.60 -19.78 16.49
N LEU A 23 8.79 -20.45 17.29
CA LEU A 23 8.16 -21.72 16.91
C LEU A 23 6.71 -21.47 16.45
N ILE A 24 6.38 -21.95 15.25
CA ILE A 24 5.04 -21.86 14.64
C ILE A 24 4.46 -23.27 14.54
N GLY A 25 3.24 -23.44 15.04
CA GLY A 25 2.50 -24.69 14.99
C GLY A 25 2.01 -25.05 13.58
N ASP A 26 1.52 -26.28 13.41
CA ASP A 26 0.93 -26.75 12.14
C ASP A 26 -0.41 -26.05 11.82
N ASP A 27 -0.96 -25.29 12.77
CA ASP A 27 -2.13 -24.41 12.59
C ASP A 27 -1.77 -22.99 12.16
N GLY A 28 -0.47 -22.72 12.00
CA GLY A 28 0.04 -21.40 11.60
C GLY A 28 0.04 -20.36 12.74
N ILE A 29 -0.16 -20.81 13.98
CA ILE A 29 -0.13 -19.96 15.18
C ILE A 29 1.26 -20.00 15.81
N ILE A 30 1.75 -18.86 16.28
CA ILE A 30 3.00 -18.77 17.04
C ILE A 30 2.79 -19.50 18.37
N ALA A 31 3.51 -20.59 18.55
CA ALA A 31 3.42 -21.41 19.75
C ALA A 31 4.35 -20.92 20.87
N GLU A 32 5.55 -20.45 20.51
CA GLU A 32 6.57 -20.00 21.45
C GLU A 32 7.49 -18.96 20.82
N VAL A 33 7.94 -18.00 21.64
CA VAL A 33 9.01 -17.04 21.33
C VAL A 33 9.97 -17.05 22.50
N ALA A 34 11.21 -17.47 22.28
CA ALA A 34 12.21 -17.59 23.35
C ALA A 34 13.63 -17.31 22.82
N ALA A 35 14.57 -17.03 23.72
CA ALA A 35 15.96 -16.78 23.34
C ALA A 35 16.62 -17.99 22.62
N HIS A 36 16.14 -19.20 22.91
CA HIS A 36 16.53 -20.43 22.23
C HIS A 36 15.41 -21.46 22.35
N ILE A 37 15.12 -22.14 21.22
CA ILE A 37 14.14 -23.24 21.16
C ILE A 37 14.80 -24.44 20.49
N ASP A 38 14.81 -25.57 21.18
CA ASP A 38 15.26 -26.86 20.61
C ASP A 38 14.27 -27.27 19.51
N ALA A 39 14.81 -27.65 18.35
CA ALA A 39 13.97 -28.02 17.20
C ALA A 39 13.09 -29.23 17.52
N PRO A 40 11.76 -29.13 17.52
CA PRO A 40 10.88 -30.28 17.70
C PRO A 40 11.10 -31.32 16.59
N GLN A 41 10.90 -32.59 16.92
CA GLN A 41 11.06 -33.66 15.93
C GLN A 41 10.10 -33.43 14.73
N GLY A 42 10.70 -33.34 13.51
CA GLY A 42 9.94 -33.16 12.28
C GLY A 42 9.59 -31.70 11.94
N ALA A 43 10.02 -30.74 12.76
CA ALA A 43 9.85 -29.32 12.41
C ALA A 43 10.80 -28.94 11.24
N GLN A 44 10.29 -28.14 10.32
CA GLN A 44 11.13 -27.42 9.37
C GLN A 44 11.90 -26.33 10.14
N VAL A 45 13.20 -26.23 9.92
CA VAL A 45 14.02 -25.19 10.57
C VAL A 45 14.50 -24.21 9.53
N TYR A 46 14.27 -22.92 9.78
CA TYR A 46 14.80 -21.81 9.00
C TYR A 46 15.76 -21.01 9.87
N ASP A 47 17.03 -20.95 9.46
CA ASP A 47 18.03 -20.11 10.13
C ASP A 47 17.97 -18.68 9.56
N ALA A 48 17.55 -17.74 10.37
CA ALA A 48 17.52 -16.34 9.99
C ALA A 48 18.92 -15.69 9.90
N CYS A 49 19.98 -16.39 10.37
CA CYS A 49 21.36 -15.94 10.29
C CYS A 49 21.61 -14.53 10.82
N GLY A 50 20.94 -14.15 11.90
CA GLY A 50 21.02 -12.82 12.51
C GLY A 50 20.26 -11.72 11.78
N ARG A 51 19.48 -12.06 10.74
CA ARG A 51 18.59 -11.10 10.03
C ARG A 51 17.43 -10.69 10.90
N THR A 52 16.83 -9.57 10.55
CA THR A 52 15.62 -9.09 11.23
C THR A 52 14.43 -9.96 10.86
N VAL A 53 13.70 -10.43 11.88
CA VAL A 53 12.38 -11.05 11.76
C VAL A 53 11.37 -10.05 12.30
N THR A 54 10.48 -9.57 11.45
CA THR A 54 9.50 -8.55 11.83
C THR A 54 8.10 -8.97 11.37
N THR A 55 7.07 -8.22 11.79
CA THR A 55 5.72 -8.44 11.26
C THR A 55 5.70 -8.19 9.76
N GLY A 56 5.01 -9.04 9.02
CA GLY A 56 4.88 -8.91 7.57
C GLY A 56 4.25 -7.57 7.17
N LEU A 57 4.71 -7.02 6.05
CA LEU A 57 4.18 -5.77 5.53
C LEU A 57 2.71 -5.91 5.13
N VAL A 58 1.97 -4.82 5.24
CA VAL A 58 0.56 -4.71 4.84
C VAL A 58 0.43 -3.56 3.84
N ASP A 59 -0.04 -3.88 2.63
CA ASP A 59 -0.30 -2.86 1.62
C ASP A 59 -1.81 -2.66 1.46
N VAL A 60 -2.27 -1.47 1.72
CA VAL A 60 -3.70 -1.13 1.65
C VAL A 60 -4.13 -0.59 0.30
N HIS A 61 -3.21 -0.57 -0.70
CA HIS A 61 -3.48 0.03 -2.00
C HIS A 61 -2.70 -0.66 -3.13
N VAL A 62 -3.31 -1.69 -3.76
CA VAL A 62 -2.72 -2.41 -4.89
C VAL A 62 -3.75 -2.69 -5.99
N HIS A 63 -3.27 -2.86 -7.23
CA HIS A 63 -4.08 -3.16 -8.41
C HIS A 63 -3.65 -4.47 -9.05
N PHE A 64 -4.30 -5.57 -8.73
CA PHE A 64 -3.98 -6.87 -9.33
C PHE A 64 -4.66 -7.10 -10.69
N ARG A 65 -5.44 -6.12 -11.18
CA ARG A 65 -6.01 -6.12 -12.52
C ARG A 65 -6.90 -7.33 -12.85
N ASP A 66 -7.26 -8.12 -11.87
CA ASP A 66 -8.06 -9.34 -11.98
C ASP A 66 -9.39 -9.16 -11.19
N PRO A 67 -10.53 -9.23 -11.85
CA PRO A 67 -10.80 -9.70 -13.21
C PRO A 67 -10.49 -8.71 -14.35
N GLY A 68 -10.31 -9.27 -15.53
CA GLY A 68 -10.47 -8.62 -16.84
C GLY A 68 -9.25 -7.99 -17.49
N GLN A 69 -8.19 -7.72 -16.75
CA GLN A 69 -6.93 -7.17 -17.28
C GLN A 69 -5.70 -8.01 -16.91
N THR A 70 -5.90 -9.33 -16.83
CA THR A 70 -4.92 -10.30 -16.34
C THR A 70 -3.66 -10.42 -17.19
N HIS A 71 -3.62 -9.77 -18.35
CA HIS A 71 -2.39 -9.64 -19.14
C HIS A 71 -1.37 -8.67 -18.51
N LYS A 72 -1.82 -7.74 -17.66
CA LYS A 72 -0.95 -6.79 -16.94
C LYS A 72 -0.50 -7.34 -15.59
N GLU A 73 -1.42 -7.93 -14.85
CA GLU A 73 -1.24 -8.56 -13.55
C GLU A 73 -2.45 -9.45 -13.25
N ASP A 74 -2.29 -10.45 -12.40
CA ASP A 74 -3.39 -11.20 -11.82
C ASP A 74 -3.14 -11.48 -10.33
N VAL A 75 -4.11 -12.10 -9.66
CA VAL A 75 -4.00 -12.42 -8.23
C VAL A 75 -2.76 -13.28 -7.93
N PHE A 76 -2.35 -14.18 -8.82
CA PHE A 76 -1.23 -15.09 -8.58
C PHE A 76 0.12 -14.39 -8.67
N THR A 77 0.33 -13.62 -9.73
CA THR A 77 1.59 -12.91 -9.94
C THR A 77 1.71 -11.69 -9.04
N GLY A 78 0.60 -10.99 -8.76
CA GLY A 78 0.57 -9.92 -7.77
C GLY A 78 0.86 -10.41 -6.35
N ALA A 79 0.32 -11.59 -5.97
CA ALA A 79 0.62 -12.22 -4.69
C ALA A 79 2.09 -12.67 -4.58
N ALA A 80 2.68 -13.16 -5.69
CA ALA A 80 4.11 -13.48 -5.73
C ALA A 80 4.99 -12.23 -5.61
N ALA A 81 4.61 -11.12 -6.26
CA ALA A 81 5.27 -9.82 -6.11
C ALA A 81 5.16 -9.28 -4.67
N ALA A 82 3.98 -9.43 -4.05
CA ALA A 82 3.77 -9.07 -2.65
C ALA A 82 4.71 -9.85 -1.73
N ALA A 83 4.75 -11.18 -1.84
CA ALA A 83 5.65 -12.02 -1.05
C ALA A 83 7.12 -11.62 -1.24
N ALA A 84 7.54 -11.39 -2.49
CA ALA A 84 8.90 -10.96 -2.81
C ALA A 84 9.26 -9.59 -2.19
N GLY A 85 8.28 -8.70 -2.05
CA GLY A 85 8.44 -7.40 -1.40
C GLY A 85 8.30 -7.41 0.13
N GLY A 86 8.02 -8.56 0.76
CA GLY A 86 7.86 -8.69 2.21
C GLY A 86 6.43 -8.51 2.71
N PHE A 87 5.46 -8.36 1.81
CA PHE A 87 4.05 -8.21 2.16
C PHE A 87 3.39 -9.56 2.44
N THR A 88 2.76 -9.68 3.58
CA THR A 88 1.94 -10.85 3.97
C THR A 88 0.45 -10.60 3.75
N THR A 89 0.06 -9.33 3.63
CA THR A 89 -1.33 -8.93 3.39
C THR A 89 -1.37 -7.75 2.41
N VAL A 90 -2.29 -7.81 1.45
CA VAL A 90 -2.57 -6.73 0.51
C VAL A 90 -4.06 -6.49 0.37
N VAL A 91 -4.47 -5.24 0.11
CA VAL A 91 -5.85 -4.86 -0.19
C VAL A 91 -5.94 -4.37 -1.63
N CYS A 92 -6.65 -5.12 -2.46
CA CYS A 92 -6.87 -4.79 -3.87
C CYS A 92 -7.95 -3.73 -4.05
N MET A 93 -7.70 -2.77 -4.97
CA MET A 93 -8.67 -1.76 -5.35
C MET A 93 -9.76 -2.31 -6.28
N ALA A 94 -10.91 -1.63 -6.30
CA ALA A 94 -12.13 -2.10 -6.98
C ALA A 94 -12.16 -1.88 -8.49
N ASN A 95 -11.19 -1.13 -9.07
CA ASN A 95 -11.17 -0.67 -10.45
C ASN A 95 -10.74 -1.73 -11.49
N THR A 96 -11.36 -2.89 -11.42
CA THR A 96 -11.21 -4.02 -12.36
C THR A 96 -12.27 -3.98 -13.47
N ILE A 97 -12.25 -4.97 -14.39
CA ILE A 97 -13.24 -5.13 -15.47
C ILE A 97 -13.78 -6.57 -15.48
N PRO A 98 -14.99 -6.84 -14.96
CA PRO A 98 -15.92 -5.87 -14.35
C PRO A 98 -15.39 -5.30 -13.02
N THR A 99 -15.91 -4.13 -12.65
CA THR A 99 -15.67 -3.51 -11.34
C THR A 99 -16.10 -4.44 -10.21
N VAL A 100 -15.39 -4.40 -9.07
CA VAL A 100 -15.81 -5.16 -7.89
C VAL A 100 -16.87 -4.36 -7.11
N ASP A 101 -18.08 -4.36 -7.63
CA ASP A 101 -19.26 -3.65 -7.13
C ASP A 101 -20.44 -4.59 -6.79
N SER A 102 -20.22 -5.89 -6.87
CA SER A 102 -21.22 -6.91 -6.60
C SER A 102 -20.64 -8.10 -5.83
N VAL A 103 -21.49 -8.80 -5.09
CA VAL A 103 -21.10 -10.03 -4.37
C VAL A 103 -20.49 -11.07 -5.30
N GLY A 104 -20.97 -11.15 -6.56
CA GLY A 104 -20.43 -12.09 -7.54
C GLY A 104 -18.99 -11.79 -7.93
N THR A 105 -18.66 -10.53 -8.21
CA THR A 105 -17.28 -10.13 -8.54
C THR A 105 -16.35 -10.21 -7.33
N LEU A 106 -16.84 -9.88 -6.12
CA LEU A 106 -16.08 -10.04 -4.89
C LEU A 106 -15.70 -11.52 -4.65
N ARG A 107 -16.65 -12.43 -4.77
CA ARG A 107 -16.41 -13.88 -4.60
C ARG A 107 -15.41 -14.42 -5.62
N TYR A 108 -15.48 -13.99 -6.86
CA TYR A 108 -14.51 -14.37 -7.88
C TYR A 108 -13.06 -14.07 -7.42
N VAL A 109 -12.81 -12.87 -6.88
CA VAL A 109 -11.47 -12.51 -6.38
C VAL A 109 -11.11 -13.34 -5.15
N GLN A 110 -12.05 -13.51 -4.20
CA GLN A 110 -11.82 -14.29 -2.98
C GLN A 110 -11.46 -15.76 -3.26
N GLU A 111 -12.11 -16.39 -4.26
CA GLU A 111 -11.81 -17.77 -4.68
C GLU A 111 -10.39 -17.91 -5.24
N ARG A 112 -9.87 -16.90 -5.92
CA ARG A 112 -8.49 -16.88 -6.43
C ARG A 112 -7.50 -16.55 -5.31
N ALA A 113 -7.84 -15.60 -4.44
CA ALA A 113 -7.06 -15.22 -3.27
C ALA A 113 -6.83 -16.39 -2.30
N ALA A 114 -7.78 -17.31 -2.18
CA ALA A 114 -7.64 -18.52 -1.36
C ALA A 114 -6.59 -19.52 -1.87
N GLN A 115 -6.03 -19.31 -3.07
CA GLN A 115 -5.06 -20.22 -3.70
C GLN A 115 -3.61 -19.70 -3.64
N VAL A 116 -3.38 -18.54 -3.02
CA VAL A 116 -2.05 -17.92 -2.91
C VAL A 116 -1.58 -17.86 -1.45
N PRO A 117 -0.27 -17.80 -1.20
CA PRO A 117 0.25 -17.89 0.16
C PRO A 117 0.04 -16.62 1.00
N VAL A 118 -0.09 -15.43 0.37
CA VAL A 118 -0.32 -14.17 1.08
C VAL A 118 -1.82 -13.87 1.21
N ASN A 119 -2.19 -13.09 2.20
CA ASN A 119 -3.58 -12.65 2.37
C ASN A 119 -3.92 -11.57 1.32
N VAL A 120 -4.78 -11.89 0.37
CA VAL A 120 -5.29 -10.93 -0.62
C VAL A 120 -6.71 -10.57 -0.24
N LEU A 121 -6.91 -9.35 0.23
CA LEU A 121 -8.20 -8.78 0.56
C LEU A 121 -8.68 -7.93 -0.63
N GLN A 122 -10.00 -7.78 -0.76
CA GLN A 122 -10.58 -7.02 -1.87
C GLN A 122 -11.53 -5.94 -1.35
N ALA A 123 -11.13 -4.67 -1.47
CA ALA A 123 -12.04 -3.55 -1.27
C ALA A 123 -13.07 -3.47 -2.41
N CYS A 124 -14.30 -3.12 -2.08
CA CYS A 124 -15.38 -2.98 -3.07
C CYS A 124 -15.59 -1.53 -3.48
N ALA A 125 -16.22 -1.33 -4.64
CA ALA A 125 -16.52 0.00 -5.13
C ALA A 125 -17.56 0.70 -4.22
N ILE A 126 -17.36 2.01 -3.99
CA ILE A 126 -18.34 2.88 -3.34
C ILE A 126 -19.56 3.05 -4.25
N THR A 127 -19.31 3.28 -5.56
CA THR A 127 -20.38 3.53 -6.51
C THR A 127 -20.47 2.45 -7.59
N CYS A 128 -21.68 2.14 -8.03
CA CYS A 128 -21.95 1.13 -9.08
C CYS A 128 -21.17 1.47 -10.35
N GLY A 129 -20.29 0.53 -10.77
CA GLY A 129 -19.43 0.65 -11.94
C GLY A 129 -18.44 1.81 -11.87
N LEU A 130 -18.10 2.33 -10.67
CA LEU A 130 -17.22 3.49 -10.45
C LEU A 130 -17.71 4.74 -11.21
N LYS A 131 -19.03 5.00 -11.22
CA LYS A 131 -19.62 6.10 -12.01
C LYS A 131 -19.90 7.36 -11.19
N GLY A 132 -19.70 7.34 -9.87
CA GLY A 132 -19.98 8.46 -8.98
C GLY A 132 -21.45 8.91 -8.97
N LYS A 133 -22.41 7.98 -9.16
CA LYS A 133 -23.85 8.30 -9.31
C LYS A 133 -24.76 7.58 -8.34
N GLU A 134 -24.50 6.34 -8.05
CA GLU A 134 -25.32 5.46 -7.23
C GLU A 134 -24.42 4.60 -6.35
N LEU A 135 -24.71 4.54 -5.06
CA LEU A 135 -23.96 3.72 -4.12
C LEU A 135 -24.22 2.22 -4.36
N THR A 136 -23.20 1.42 -4.17
CA THR A 136 -23.33 -0.04 -4.15
C THR A 136 -24.11 -0.51 -2.92
N ASP A 137 -24.44 -1.79 -2.87
CA ASP A 137 -25.04 -2.43 -1.69
C ASP A 137 -23.95 -2.73 -0.65
N PHE A 138 -23.62 -1.74 0.19
CA PHE A 138 -22.58 -1.84 1.22
C PHE A 138 -22.85 -2.99 2.18
N GLU A 139 -24.11 -3.19 2.58
CA GLU A 139 -24.51 -4.21 3.53
C GLU A 139 -24.27 -5.61 2.96
N ALA A 140 -24.69 -5.86 1.72
CA ALA A 140 -24.48 -7.15 1.07
C ALA A 140 -23.00 -7.44 0.79
N LEU A 141 -22.23 -6.41 0.37
CA LEU A 141 -20.81 -6.55 0.09
C LEU A 141 -20.01 -6.77 1.38
N HIS A 142 -20.31 -6.04 2.46
CA HIS A 142 -19.69 -6.23 3.76
C HIS A 142 -20.01 -7.63 4.32
N ALA A 143 -21.27 -8.06 4.27
CA ALA A 143 -21.67 -9.40 4.70
C ALA A 143 -20.99 -10.53 3.86
N ALA A 144 -20.59 -10.23 2.62
CA ALA A 144 -19.80 -11.13 1.79
C ALA A 144 -18.28 -11.07 2.03
N GLY A 145 -17.81 -10.21 2.97
CA GLY A 145 -16.42 -10.13 3.40
C GLY A 145 -15.60 -8.99 2.79
N ALA A 146 -16.25 -7.94 2.24
CA ALA A 146 -15.54 -6.73 1.86
C ALA A 146 -14.96 -6.03 3.12
N PRO A 147 -13.64 -5.79 3.19
CA PRO A 147 -13.00 -5.17 4.36
C PRO A 147 -13.19 -3.64 4.40
N GLY A 148 -13.55 -3.03 3.28
CA GLY A 148 -13.74 -1.59 3.11
C GLY A 148 -14.16 -1.25 1.69
N PHE A 149 -14.33 0.05 1.41
CA PHE A 149 -14.81 0.52 0.10
C PHE A 149 -13.95 1.65 -0.45
N THR A 150 -13.84 1.69 -1.79
CA THR A 150 -13.07 2.69 -2.51
C THR A 150 -13.56 2.84 -3.95
N ASP A 151 -13.59 4.06 -4.46
CA ASP A 151 -13.72 4.35 -5.89
C ASP A 151 -12.35 4.75 -6.49
N ASP A 152 -11.26 4.14 -6.00
CA ASP A 152 -9.92 4.47 -6.45
C ASP A 152 -9.80 4.55 -7.99
N GLY A 153 -9.06 5.56 -8.44
CA GLY A 153 -8.91 5.92 -9.85
C GLY A 153 -10.08 6.72 -10.42
N VAL A 154 -11.19 6.90 -9.67
CA VAL A 154 -12.33 7.73 -10.03
C VAL A 154 -12.72 8.62 -8.85
N ASN A 155 -12.77 9.91 -9.08
CA ASN A 155 -13.01 10.88 -8.01
C ASN A 155 -14.50 10.99 -7.68
N LEU A 156 -14.86 10.85 -6.41
CA LEU A 156 -16.22 11.06 -5.94
C LEU A 156 -16.50 12.56 -5.77
N THR A 157 -16.80 13.25 -6.87
CA THR A 157 -16.98 14.70 -6.88
C THR A 157 -18.30 15.20 -6.31
N ASP A 158 -19.35 14.35 -6.25
CA ASP A 158 -20.62 14.66 -5.62
C ASP A 158 -20.50 14.58 -4.09
N ALA A 159 -20.43 15.74 -3.44
CA ALA A 159 -20.27 15.83 -1.99
C ALA A 159 -21.45 15.22 -1.19
N LYS A 160 -22.67 15.22 -1.76
CA LYS A 160 -23.84 14.60 -1.09
C LYS A 160 -23.72 13.08 -1.13
N LEU A 161 -23.32 12.52 -2.28
CA LEU A 161 -23.12 11.08 -2.44
C LEU A 161 -21.95 10.59 -1.55
N CYS A 162 -20.87 11.37 -1.46
CA CYS A 162 -19.75 11.11 -0.56
C CYS A 162 -20.19 11.09 0.90
N TYR A 163 -21.00 12.07 1.33
CA TYR A 163 -21.57 12.12 2.66
C TYR A 163 -22.45 10.90 2.98
N GLU A 164 -23.29 10.48 2.04
CA GLU A 164 -24.15 9.28 2.19
C GLU A 164 -23.31 7.98 2.28
N ALA A 165 -22.23 7.87 1.48
CA ALA A 165 -21.29 6.75 1.56
C ALA A 165 -20.60 6.70 2.94
N MET A 166 -20.14 7.85 3.45
CA MET A 166 -19.51 7.95 4.77
C MET A 166 -20.48 7.53 5.88
N LEU A 167 -21.76 7.90 5.82
CA LEU A 167 -22.75 7.48 6.81
C LEU A 167 -22.98 5.96 6.80
N ARG A 168 -23.04 5.34 5.60
CA ARG A 168 -23.21 3.88 5.49
C ARG A 168 -21.97 3.14 6.01
N ALA A 169 -20.78 3.57 5.59
CA ALA A 169 -19.54 2.98 6.07
C ALA A 169 -19.39 3.10 7.60
N LYS A 170 -19.78 4.24 8.18
CA LYS A 170 -19.82 4.43 9.63
C LYS A 170 -20.77 3.47 10.34
N ALA A 171 -21.96 3.25 9.77
CA ALA A 171 -22.94 2.33 10.33
C ALA A 171 -22.49 0.87 10.33
N LEU A 172 -21.66 0.48 9.33
CA LEU A 172 -21.06 -0.86 9.21
C LEU A 172 -19.70 -0.98 9.89
N GLU A 173 -19.17 0.12 10.43
CA GLU A 173 -17.85 0.23 11.04
C GLU A 173 -16.70 -0.18 10.09
N VAL A 174 -16.86 0.03 8.78
CA VAL A 174 -15.85 -0.24 7.76
C VAL A 174 -15.17 1.04 7.29
N PRO A 175 -13.89 0.98 6.88
CA PRO A 175 -13.17 2.14 6.34
C PRO A 175 -13.57 2.46 4.91
N LEU A 176 -13.38 3.74 4.54
CA LEU A 176 -13.40 4.23 3.17
C LEU A 176 -12.00 4.73 2.78
N SER A 177 -11.60 4.52 1.54
CA SER A 177 -10.37 5.11 0.97
C SER A 177 -10.73 5.90 -0.28
N PHE A 178 -10.19 7.13 -0.38
CA PHE A 178 -10.52 8.05 -1.47
C PHE A 178 -9.28 8.48 -2.26
N HIS A 179 -9.37 8.35 -3.58
CA HIS A 179 -8.46 8.98 -4.54
C HIS A 179 -8.88 10.44 -4.72
N GLU A 180 -8.04 11.37 -4.25
CA GLU A 180 -8.40 12.76 -4.13
C GLU A 180 -7.78 13.60 -5.25
N GLU A 181 -8.37 13.58 -6.42
CA GLU A 181 -7.97 14.44 -7.54
C GLU A 181 -9.20 15.03 -8.26
N ASP A 182 -9.58 16.29 -8.04
CA ASP A 182 -10.64 16.95 -8.80
C ASP A 182 -10.25 17.03 -10.28
N PRO A 183 -10.99 16.37 -11.19
CA PRO A 183 -10.64 16.29 -12.61
C PRO A 183 -10.60 17.66 -13.31
N LYS A 184 -11.20 18.69 -12.73
CA LYS A 184 -11.17 20.05 -13.30
C LYS A 184 -9.82 20.73 -13.19
N PHE A 185 -8.98 20.30 -12.25
CA PHE A 185 -7.61 20.78 -12.07
C PHE A 185 -6.55 19.86 -12.71
N ILE A 186 -6.97 18.75 -13.31
CA ILE A 186 -6.10 17.84 -14.06
C ILE A 186 -6.19 18.20 -15.55
N LEU A 187 -5.34 19.11 -16.00
CA LEU A 187 -5.30 19.51 -17.41
C LEU A 187 -4.62 18.45 -18.28
N SER A 188 -3.66 17.73 -17.70
CA SER A 188 -3.05 16.50 -18.22
C SER A 188 -2.54 15.65 -17.06
N PRO A 189 -2.90 14.36 -16.96
CA PRO A 189 -2.49 13.51 -15.86
C PRO A 189 -1.00 13.13 -15.91
N GLY A 190 -0.45 12.73 -14.76
CA GLY A 190 0.83 12.06 -14.64
C GLY A 190 2.07 12.95 -14.61
N VAL A 191 1.91 14.26 -14.57
CA VAL A 191 3.02 15.22 -14.42
C VAL A 191 2.56 16.46 -13.67
N ASN A 192 3.41 17.03 -12.81
CA ASN A 192 3.10 18.22 -12.06
C ASN A 192 2.98 19.46 -12.97
N ALA A 193 1.93 20.26 -12.78
CA ALA A 193 1.69 21.47 -13.60
C ALA A 193 2.83 22.48 -13.40
N GLY A 194 3.31 23.02 -14.52
CA GLY A 194 4.41 24.02 -14.53
C GLY A 194 5.80 23.45 -14.29
N SER A 195 5.95 22.14 -14.10
CA SER A 195 7.26 21.49 -13.94
C SER A 195 8.09 21.51 -15.23
N MET A 196 9.40 21.32 -15.10
CA MET A 196 10.29 21.16 -16.26
C MET A 196 9.87 19.96 -17.12
N ALA A 197 9.39 18.88 -16.51
CA ALA A 197 8.89 17.71 -17.23
C ALA A 197 7.61 18.05 -18.04
N ALA A 198 6.68 18.83 -17.49
CA ALA A 198 5.50 19.29 -18.20
C ALA A 198 5.87 20.13 -19.45
N ILE A 199 6.87 21.01 -19.30
CA ILE A 199 7.41 21.82 -20.42
C ILE A 199 8.07 20.92 -21.47
N GLN A 200 8.93 19.97 -21.04
CA GLN A 200 9.66 19.06 -21.96
C GLN A 200 8.71 18.18 -22.76
N PHE A 201 7.66 17.64 -22.12
CA PHE A 201 6.70 16.76 -22.78
C PHE A 201 5.56 17.53 -23.47
N GLY A 202 5.52 18.86 -23.38
CA GLY A 202 4.53 19.71 -24.01
C GLY A 202 3.11 19.48 -23.49
N VAL A 203 2.95 19.23 -22.19
CA VAL A 203 1.66 18.97 -21.54
C VAL A 203 1.43 19.95 -20.39
N PRO A 204 0.17 20.36 -20.10
CA PRO A 204 -0.10 21.35 -19.06
C PRO A 204 0.06 20.83 -17.61
N GLY A 205 -0.06 19.50 -17.41
CA GLY A 205 0.08 18.86 -16.11
C GLY A 205 -1.15 18.91 -15.20
N ALA A 206 -1.03 18.32 -14.00
CA ALA A 206 -2.04 18.30 -12.95
C ALA A 206 -1.64 19.25 -11.82
N MET A 207 -2.55 20.14 -11.44
CA MET A 207 -2.32 21.11 -10.37
C MET A 207 -2.41 20.44 -8.99
N PRO A 208 -1.60 20.83 -7.99
CA PRO A 208 -1.75 20.35 -6.62
C PRO A 208 -3.15 20.59 -6.04
N SER A 209 -3.80 21.67 -6.46
CA SER A 209 -5.17 22.01 -6.02
C SER A 209 -6.22 20.95 -6.38
N SER A 210 -5.92 20.02 -7.31
CA SER A 210 -6.80 18.87 -7.58
C SER A 210 -6.97 18.02 -6.33
N GLU A 211 -5.87 17.77 -5.61
CA GLU A 211 -5.82 17.00 -4.36
C GLU A 211 -6.31 17.84 -3.17
N GLU A 212 -5.76 19.02 -3.00
CA GLU A 212 -5.96 19.89 -1.85
C GLU A 212 -7.44 20.27 -1.62
N CYS A 213 -8.17 20.59 -2.69
CA CYS A 213 -9.58 20.96 -2.60
C CYS A 213 -10.48 19.79 -2.19
N MET A 214 -10.19 18.59 -2.72
CA MET A 214 -10.95 17.39 -2.39
C MET A 214 -10.73 16.98 -0.93
N ILE A 215 -9.48 16.94 -0.47
CA ILE A 215 -9.12 16.64 0.92
C ILE A 215 -9.80 17.62 1.88
N ALA A 216 -9.75 18.94 1.62
CA ALA A 216 -10.40 19.93 2.47
C ALA A 216 -11.92 19.69 2.60
N ARG A 217 -12.58 19.33 1.49
CA ARG A 217 -13.99 18.97 1.47
C ARG A 217 -14.26 17.74 2.33
N ASP A 218 -13.47 16.67 2.12
CA ASP A 218 -13.76 15.37 2.70
C ASP A 218 -13.35 15.27 4.16
N ILE A 219 -12.41 16.08 4.63
CA ILE A 219 -12.19 16.32 6.06
C ILE A 219 -13.46 16.86 6.73
N ALA A 220 -14.12 17.85 6.13
CA ALA A 220 -15.34 18.42 6.70
C ALA A 220 -16.49 17.40 6.74
N LEU A 221 -16.58 16.51 5.73
CA LEU A 221 -17.58 15.44 5.68
C LEU A 221 -17.25 14.33 6.70
N ALA A 222 -16.00 13.90 6.80
CA ALA A 222 -15.55 12.91 7.77
C ALA A 222 -15.77 13.39 9.21
N GLN A 223 -15.43 14.64 9.51
CA GLN A 223 -15.71 15.28 10.80
C GLN A 223 -17.20 15.25 11.16
N ARG A 224 -18.08 15.47 10.19
CA ARG A 224 -19.53 15.52 10.41
C ARG A 224 -20.16 14.15 10.56
N THR A 225 -19.66 13.14 9.84
CA THR A 225 -20.21 11.77 9.83
C THR A 225 -19.58 10.87 10.88
N GLY A 226 -18.35 11.17 11.31
CA GLY A 226 -17.52 10.31 12.15
C GLY A 226 -17.09 9.01 11.44
N ALA A 227 -17.11 9.00 10.12
CA ALA A 227 -16.61 7.88 9.32
C ALA A 227 -15.09 7.79 9.40
N ARG A 228 -14.55 6.56 9.34
CA ARG A 228 -13.12 6.29 9.19
C ARG A 228 -12.75 6.38 7.72
N VAL A 229 -11.88 7.33 7.39
CA VAL A 229 -11.52 7.66 6.01
C VAL A 229 -10.01 7.67 5.86
N ALA A 230 -9.50 7.07 4.77
CA ALA A 230 -8.12 7.25 4.32
C ALA A 230 -8.09 8.11 3.04
N PHE A 231 -7.17 9.06 3.01
CA PHE A 231 -6.78 9.77 1.79
C PHE A 231 -5.61 9.05 1.16
N GLN A 232 -5.80 8.56 -0.06
CA GLN A 232 -4.82 7.75 -0.78
C GLN A 232 -3.67 8.61 -1.31
N HIS A 233 -2.45 8.03 -1.37
CA HIS A 233 -1.25 8.54 -2.07
C HIS A 233 -1.06 10.07 -2.01
N ILE A 234 -1.05 10.67 -0.82
CA ILE A 234 -0.85 12.12 -0.63
C ILE A 234 0.44 12.58 -1.32
N SER A 235 0.35 13.71 -2.04
CA SER A 235 1.46 14.25 -2.83
C SER A 235 1.83 15.70 -2.53
N SER A 236 0.95 16.50 -1.92
CA SER A 236 1.11 17.95 -1.73
C SER A 236 1.40 18.30 -0.26
N ALA A 237 2.30 19.27 -0.05
CA ALA A 237 2.59 19.81 1.28
C ALA A 237 1.36 20.45 1.95
N LEU A 238 0.49 21.13 1.18
CA LEU A 238 -0.73 21.71 1.73
C LEU A 238 -1.72 20.63 2.13
N SER A 239 -1.78 19.49 1.42
CA SER A 239 -2.60 18.34 1.81
C SER A 239 -2.20 17.81 3.19
N VAL A 240 -0.89 17.71 3.47
CA VAL A 240 -0.39 17.30 4.79
C VAL A 240 -0.87 18.27 5.88
N ASP A 241 -0.78 19.59 5.64
CA ASP A 241 -1.25 20.59 6.61
C ASP A 241 -2.76 20.53 6.83
N LEU A 242 -3.55 20.29 5.78
CA LEU A 242 -5.00 20.11 5.87
C LEU A 242 -5.37 18.86 6.69
N ILE A 243 -4.70 17.73 6.44
CA ILE A 243 -4.93 16.47 7.18
C ILE A 243 -4.57 16.65 8.66
N ARG A 244 -3.41 17.27 8.96
CA ARG A 244 -3.00 17.59 10.33
C ARG A 244 -4.10 18.40 11.04
N LYS A 245 -4.62 19.42 10.36
CA LYS A 245 -5.70 20.24 10.90
C LYS A 245 -7.01 19.46 11.09
N GLY A 246 -7.35 18.58 10.16
CA GLY A 246 -8.52 17.70 10.27
C GLY A 246 -8.45 16.79 11.50
N ARG A 247 -7.29 16.21 11.78
CA ARG A 247 -7.05 15.39 12.98
C ARG A 247 -7.16 16.21 14.26
N GLU A 248 -6.60 17.41 14.30
CA GLU A 248 -6.76 18.33 15.44
C GLU A 248 -8.24 18.65 15.73
N LEU A 249 -9.08 18.70 14.70
CA LEU A 249 -10.52 18.90 14.82
C LEU A 249 -11.27 17.62 15.23
N GLY A 250 -10.59 16.47 15.36
CA GLY A 250 -11.15 15.20 15.81
C GLY A 250 -11.82 14.36 14.72
N ALA A 251 -11.50 14.58 13.44
CA ALA A 251 -11.93 13.70 12.37
C ALA A 251 -11.15 12.35 12.42
N ASP A 252 -11.85 11.22 12.22
CA ASP A 252 -11.25 9.87 12.11
C ASP A 252 -10.69 9.69 10.69
N ILE A 253 -9.60 10.39 10.40
CA ILE A 253 -8.94 10.42 9.10
C ILE A 253 -7.53 9.86 9.16
N HIS A 254 -7.16 9.13 8.13
CA HIS A 254 -5.88 8.50 7.89
C HIS A 254 -5.33 8.98 6.54
N ALA A 255 -4.05 8.77 6.30
CA ALA A 255 -3.43 9.17 5.05
C ALA A 255 -2.35 8.16 4.64
N GLU A 256 -2.33 7.85 3.34
CA GLU A 256 -1.29 7.03 2.72
C GLU A 256 -0.29 7.94 1.98
N VAL A 257 0.95 7.49 1.95
CA VAL A 257 1.97 8.01 1.03
C VAL A 257 2.67 6.85 0.35
N THR A 258 3.09 7.04 -0.90
CA THR A 258 3.74 5.95 -1.61
C THR A 258 5.26 6.01 -1.53
N PRO A 259 5.97 4.86 -1.67
CA PRO A 259 7.42 4.83 -1.74
C PRO A 259 8.01 5.77 -2.79
N HIS A 260 7.32 5.91 -3.93
CA HIS A 260 7.79 6.78 -5.01
C HIS A 260 7.62 8.28 -4.70
N HIS A 261 6.54 8.70 -4.00
CA HIS A 261 6.39 10.09 -3.57
C HIS A 261 7.38 10.46 -2.42
N LEU A 262 7.88 9.48 -1.66
CA LEU A 262 8.88 9.68 -0.61
C LEU A 262 10.32 9.74 -1.15
N SER A 263 10.60 9.14 -2.30
CA SER A 263 11.94 8.97 -2.84
C SER A 263 12.25 9.75 -4.11
N LEU A 264 11.23 10.18 -4.84
CA LEU A 264 11.34 10.85 -6.15
C LEU A 264 10.65 12.20 -6.14
N THR A 265 11.03 13.05 -7.12
CA THR A 265 10.47 14.38 -7.36
C THR A 265 10.03 14.53 -8.82
N GLU A 266 9.40 15.65 -9.15
CA GLU A 266 9.03 16.00 -10.52
C GLU A 266 10.23 16.04 -11.50
N LEU A 267 11.47 16.18 -10.99
CA LEU A 267 12.68 16.18 -11.81
C LEU A 267 13.03 14.77 -12.30
N ASP A 268 12.70 13.73 -11.52
CA ASP A 268 12.95 12.34 -11.88
C ASP A 268 12.09 11.90 -13.08
N VAL A 269 11.00 12.61 -13.38
CA VAL A 269 10.19 12.39 -14.58
C VAL A 269 10.99 12.66 -15.86
N LEU A 270 11.97 13.58 -15.82
CA LEU A 270 12.84 13.88 -16.96
C LEU A 270 13.73 12.69 -17.33
N GLU A 271 14.19 11.93 -16.33
CA GLU A 271 15.07 10.77 -16.51
C GLU A 271 14.27 9.51 -16.87
N HIS A 272 13.17 9.26 -16.13
CA HIS A 272 12.43 8.00 -16.22
C HIS A 272 11.23 8.03 -17.17
N GLY A 273 10.86 9.20 -17.68
CA GLY A 273 9.78 9.35 -18.65
C GLY A 273 8.46 8.72 -18.19
N THR A 274 7.91 7.83 -19.01
CA THR A 274 6.63 7.17 -18.73
C THR A 274 6.67 6.25 -17.50
N ASN A 275 7.83 5.72 -17.10
CA ASN A 275 7.98 4.93 -15.89
C ASN A 275 7.94 5.77 -14.60
N ALA A 276 7.98 7.12 -14.71
CA ALA A 276 7.71 8.03 -13.61
C ALA A 276 6.39 8.82 -13.82
N ARG A 277 5.49 8.31 -14.67
CA ARG A 277 4.17 8.86 -14.89
C ARG A 277 3.14 8.13 -14.01
N MET A 278 2.61 8.82 -12.99
CA MET A 278 1.63 8.31 -12.04
C MET A 278 0.64 9.42 -11.63
N ASN A 279 -0.47 9.06 -11.00
CA ASN A 279 -1.50 9.96 -10.47
C ASN A 279 -1.73 9.66 -8.97
N PRO A 280 -1.62 10.68 -8.10
CA PRO A 280 -1.14 12.04 -8.40
C PRO A 280 0.31 12.06 -8.87
N PRO A 281 0.74 13.10 -9.60
CA PRO A 281 2.11 13.15 -10.11
C PRO A 281 3.13 13.43 -9.01
N LEU A 282 4.38 13.04 -9.25
CA LEU A 282 5.51 13.48 -8.45
C LEU A 282 5.57 15.00 -8.40
N ARG A 283 5.72 15.55 -7.19
CA ARG A 283 5.74 16.98 -6.91
C ARG A 283 7.17 17.49 -6.66
N THR A 284 7.25 18.68 -6.12
CA THR A 284 8.53 19.33 -5.82
C THR A 284 9.25 18.67 -4.64
N GLU A 285 10.54 18.96 -4.49
CA GLU A 285 11.32 18.55 -3.31
C GLU A 285 10.72 19.07 -1.99
N ARG A 286 10.10 20.27 -2.02
CA ARG A 286 9.39 20.81 -0.85
C ARG A 286 8.21 19.92 -0.45
N ASP A 287 7.45 19.44 -1.43
CA ASP A 287 6.33 18.54 -1.19
C ASP A 287 6.83 17.20 -0.64
N ARG A 288 7.86 16.61 -1.28
CA ARG A 288 8.48 15.36 -0.81
C ARG A 288 8.93 15.46 0.66
N MET A 289 9.61 16.55 1.02
CA MET A 289 10.03 16.76 2.41
C MET A 289 8.86 16.94 3.38
N ALA A 290 7.77 17.59 2.94
CA ALA A 290 6.56 17.70 3.78
C ALA A 290 5.88 16.35 4.01
N LEU A 291 5.90 15.45 3.02
CA LEU A 291 5.40 14.06 3.18
C LEU A 291 6.23 13.30 4.23
N ILE A 292 7.56 13.41 4.18
CA ILE A 292 8.47 12.80 5.17
C ILE A 292 8.21 13.35 6.57
N GLU A 293 8.09 14.67 6.73
CA GLU A 293 7.75 15.27 8.03
C GLU A 293 6.34 14.85 8.50
N GLY A 294 5.39 14.69 7.58
CA GLY A 294 4.06 14.14 7.88
C GLY A 294 4.10 12.70 8.40
N LEU A 295 5.02 11.85 7.91
CA LEU A 295 5.25 10.52 8.48
C LEU A 295 5.87 10.59 9.88
N LYS A 296 6.85 11.47 10.09
CA LYS A 296 7.53 11.62 11.38
C LYS A 296 6.60 12.10 12.50
N ASP A 297 5.69 13.01 12.21
CA ASP A 297 4.75 13.55 13.18
C ASP A 297 3.42 12.75 13.27
N GLY A 298 3.28 11.70 12.44
CA GLY A 298 2.11 10.83 12.39
C GLY A 298 0.89 11.43 11.68
N THR A 299 1.02 12.57 11.00
CA THR A 299 -0.04 13.14 10.14
C THR A 299 -0.35 12.21 8.98
N ILE A 300 0.69 11.66 8.35
CA ILE A 300 0.61 10.52 7.44
C ILE A 300 0.97 9.30 8.26
N ASP A 301 0.13 8.31 8.29
CA ASP A 301 0.31 7.14 9.15
C ASP A 301 0.54 5.83 8.40
N MET A 302 0.32 5.79 7.09
CA MET A 302 0.51 4.58 6.29
C MET A 302 1.42 4.84 5.08
N ILE A 303 2.23 3.83 4.75
CA ILE A 303 2.92 3.73 3.47
C ILE A 303 2.25 2.61 2.68
N ALA A 304 1.69 2.94 1.52
CA ALA A 304 1.07 2.00 0.59
C ALA A 304 1.67 2.19 -0.80
N THR A 305 1.76 1.12 -1.60
CA THR A 305 2.56 1.19 -2.82
C THR A 305 1.88 1.86 -4.00
N ASP A 306 0.56 1.83 -4.06
CA ASP A 306 -0.19 2.06 -5.30
C ASP A 306 0.41 1.21 -6.45
N HIS A 307 0.65 -0.08 -6.17
CA HIS A 307 1.16 -1.01 -7.17
C HIS A 307 0.20 -1.08 -8.35
N ALA A 308 0.55 -0.38 -9.43
CA ALA A 308 -0.30 -0.17 -10.61
C ALA A 308 0.38 -0.71 -11.87
N PRO A 309 0.33 -2.04 -12.11
CA PRO A 309 0.94 -2.69 -13.25
C PRO A 309 0.29 -2.29 -14.56
N HIS A 310 1.15 -2.04 -15.57
CA HIS A 310 0.78 -1.75 -16.95
C HIS A 310 1.68 -2.51 -17.91
N ALA A 311 1.08 -3.01 -18.99
CA ALA A 311 1.82 -3.72 -20.04
C ALA A 311 2.82 -2.78 -20.74
N THR A 312 3.91 -3.35 -21.26
CA THR A 312 4.98 -2.59 -21.93
C THR A 312 4.43 -1.67 -23.03
N GLU A 313 3.51 -2.18 -23.86
CA GLU A 313 2.89 -1.42 -24.94
C GLU A 313 1.98 -0.27 -24.48
N GLU A 314 1.58 -0.25 -23.20
CA GLU A 314 0.82 0.85 -22.60
C GLU A 314 1.73 1.94 -22.05
N LYS A 315 2.94 1.58 -21.66
CA LYS A 315 3.97 2.50 -21.16
C LYS A 315 4.87 3.01 -22.30
N ASP A 316 5.16 2.18 -23.30
CA ASP A 316 5.96 2.55 -24.49
C ASP A 316 5.13 3.34 -25.50
N ARG A 317 4.67 4.52 -25.05
CA ARG A 317 3.88 5.49 -25.81
C ARG A 317 4.42 6.90 -25.58
N PRO A 318 4.07 7.85 -26.46
CA PRO A 318 4.31 9.26 -26.15
C PRO A 318 3.76 9.62 -24.76
N PHE A 319 4.49 10.39 -23.97
CA PHE A 319 4.20 10.66 -22.56
C PHE A 319 2.73 11.01 -22.30
N ALA A 320 2.13 11.87 -23.11
CA ALA A 320 0.72 12.28 -22.97
C ALA A 320 -0.31 11.13 -23.15
N LYS A 321 0.10 10.00 -23.77
CA LYS A 321 -0.78 8.87 -24.12
C LYS A 321 -0.45 7.60 -23.33
N ALA A 322 0.67 7.57 -22.60
CA ALA A 322 1.05 6.44 -21.78
C ALA A 322 0.09 6.33 -20.57
N MET A 323 -0.09 5.11 -20.07
CA MET A 323 -0.86 4.90 -18.85
C MET A 323 -0.11 5.42 -17.63
N SER A 324 -0.84 5.97 -16.64
CA SER A 324 -0.29 6.39 -15.35
C SER A 324 -0.27 5.22 -14.38
N GLY A 325 0.80 5.09 -13.63
CA GLY A 325 1.01 4.06 -12.63
C GLY A 325 2.38 3.39 -12.76
N ILE A 326 2.87 2.86 -11.64
CA ILE A 326 4.12 2.11 -11.55
C ILE A 326 3.92 0.84 -10.75
N THR A 327 4.78 -0.18 -10.96
CA THR A 327 4.86 -1.33 -10.05
C THR A 327 5.72 -0.95 -8.84
N GLY A 328 5.25 -1.28 -7.64
CA GLY A 328 5.88 -0.85 -6.39
C GLY A 328 6.12 -1.96 -5.38
N LEU A 329 5.32 -3.05 -5.36
CA LEU A 329 5.36 -4.05 -4.28
C LEU A 329 6.76 -4.60 -4.01
N GLU A 330 7.46 -5.11 -5.02
CA GLU A 330 8.75 -5.77 -4.83
C GLU A 330 9.87 -4.84 -4.36
N THR A 331 9.75 -3.55 -4.69
CA THR A 331 10.80 -2.56 -4.37
C THR A 331 10.49 -1.71 -3.14
N ALA A 332 9.25 -1.75 -2.63
CA ALA A 332 8.75 -0.83 -1.60
C ALA A 332 9.63 -0.79 -0.34
N PHE A 333 9.93 -1.96 0.23
CA PHE A 333 10.77 -2.05 1.42
C PHE A 333 12.15 -1.41 1.19
N SER A 334 12.84 -1.80 0.12
CA SER A 334 14.19 -1.30 -0.18
C SER A 334 14.19 0.20 -0.51
N VAL A 335 13.18 0.70 -1.22
CA VAL A 335 13.03 2.14 -1.54
C VAL A 335 12.82 2.93 -0.25
N CYS A 336 11.87 2.52 0.60
CA CYS A 336 11.57 3.20 1.85
C CYS A 336 12.74 3.10 2.83
N ASN A 337 13.38 1.94 2.97
CA ASN A 337 14.56 1.78 3.80
C ASN A 337 15.69 2.71 3.36
N THR A 338 15.98 2.78 2.06
CA THR A 338 17.01 3.65 1.51
C THR A 338 16.68 5.12 1.71
N ALA A 339 15.46 5.54 1.35
CA ALA A 339 15.07 6.94 1.35
C ALA A 339 14.75 7.50 2.75
N LEU A 340 14.38 6.64 3.72
CA LEU A 340 13.92 7.08 5.03
C LEU A 340 14.85 6.64 6.16
N VAL A 341 15.23 5.35 6.22
CA VAL A 341 16.05 4.83 7.34
C VAL A 341 17.52 5.13 7.12
N HIS A 342 18.09 4.75 5.97
CA HIS A 342 19.50 5.06 5.65
C HIS A 342 19.76 6.56 5.52
N ALA A 343 18.77 7.33 5.07
CA ALA A 343 18.85 8.78 5.04
C ALA A 343 18.67 9.46 6.43
N GLY A 344 18.33 8.68 7.47
CA GLY A 344 18.19 9.17 8.85
C GLY A 344 16.91 9.95 9.15
N HIS A 345 15.87 9.77 8.34
CA HIS A 345 14.56 10.39 8.54
C HIS A 345 13.70 9.61 9.54
N LEU A 346 13.71 8.28 9.47
CA LEU A 346 12.96 7.36 10.33
C LEU A 346 13.88 6.30 10.93
N SER A 347 13.50 5.76 12.08
CA SER A 347 14.05 4.51 12.61
C SER A 347 13.42 3.30 11.88
N ARG A 348 14.04 2.11 12.02
CA ARG A 348 13.47 0.84 11.52
C ARG A 348 12.09 0.56 12.11
N MET A 349 11.91 0.85 13.42
CA MET A 349 10.64 0.67 14.13
C MET A 349 9.53 1.58 13.57
N GLU A 350 9.83 2.85 13.30
CA GLU A 350 8.87 3.80 12.71
C GLU A 350 8.48 3.37 11.30
N LEU A 351 9.45 2.91 10.49
CA LEU A 351 9.15 2.40 9.16
C LEU A 351 8.23 1.18 9.22
N MET A 352 8.51 0.20 10.11
CA MET A 352 7.64 -0.97 10.30
C MET A 352 6.26 -0.59 10.82
N THR A 353 6.17 0.43 11.68
CA THR A 353 4.88 0.95 12.13
C THR A 353 4.05 1.47 10.94
N ALA A 354 4.65 2.23 10.04
CA ALA A 354 3.97 2.81 8.87
C ALA A 354 3.66 1.79 7.75
N MET A 355 4.45 0.71 7.61
CA MET A 355 4.28 -0.29 6.55
C MET A 355 3.60 -1.59 7.00
N SER A 356 3.40 -1.80 8.30
CA SER A 356 2.80 -3.04 8.82
C SER A 356 1.67 -2.75 9.80
N LYS A 357 1.99 -2.12 10.95
CA LYS A 357 1.03 -1.95 12.04
C LYS A 357 -0.13 -1.01 11.67
N ASN A 358 0.17 0.21 11.26
CA ASN A 358 -0.87 1.21 11.00
C ASN A 358 -1.81 0.81 9.85
N PRO A 359 -1.33 0.26 8.69
CA PRO A 359 -2.22 -0.27 7.66
C PRO A 359 -3.13 -1.40 8.16
N ALA A 360 -2.60 -2.30 9.01
CA ALA A 360 -3.39 -3.37 9.61
C ALA A 360 -4.45 -2.82 10.57
N ASP A 361 -4.10 -1.84 11.41
CA ASP A 361 -5.02 -1.18 12.34
C ASP A 361 -6.13 -0.41 11.60
N PHE A 362 -5.82 0.21 10.46
CA PHE A 362 -6.81 0.90 9.63
C PHE A 362 -7.91 -0.05 9.15
N TYR A 363 -7.54 -1.22 8.64
CA TYR A 363 -8.48 -2.26 8.20
C TYR A 363 -8.93 -3.21 9.32
N ARG A 364 -8.51 -3.00 10.58
CA ARG A 364 -8.87 -3.81 11.75
C ARG A 364 -8.54 -5.30 11.56
N LEU A 365 -7.34 -5.59 11.07
CA LEU A 365 -6.91 -6.96 10.77
C LEU A 365 -6.53 -7.78 12.01
N GLY A 366 -6.76 -7.27 13.21
CA GLY A 366 -6.47 -7.94 14.47
C GLY A 366 -5.05 -7.73 14.98
N ASP A 367 -4.72 -8.44 16.07
CA ASP A 367 -3.38 -8.38 16.67
C ASP A 367 -2.40 -9.24 15.87
N ARG A 368 -1.33 -8.63 15.39
CA ARG A 368 -0.28 -9.26 14.59
C ARG A 368 1.09 -9.23 15.29
N ALA A 369 1.13 -8.91 16.58
CA ALA A 369 2.35 -8.96 17.37
C ALA A 369 3.02 -10.33 17.28
N ILE A 370 4.36 -10.36 17.34
CA ILE A 370 5.15 -11.60 17.36
C ILE A 370 5.08 -12.21 18.76
N ALA A 371 3.94 -12.83 19.06
CA ALA A 371 3.64 -13.35 20.39
C ALA A 371 2.88 -14.69 20.31
N PRO A 372 3.05 -15.58 21.29
CA PRO A 372 2.31 -16.83 21.36
C PRO A 372 0.79 -16.58 21.32
N GLY A 373 0.09 -17.37 20.50
CA GLY A 373 -1.35 -17.27 20.27
C GLY A 373 -1.75 -16.45 19.06
N ASN A 374 -0.88 -15.61 18.51
CA ASN A 374 -1.14 -14.86 17.28
C ASN A 374 -0.79 -15.69 16.04
N ARG A 375 -1.50 -15.43 14.93
CA ARG A 375 -1.16 -16.01 13.63
C ARG A 375 0.21 -15.50 13.16
N ALA A 376 1.05 -16.39 12.67
CA ALA A 376 2.34 -16.00 12.12
C ALA A 376 2.14 -15.26 10.79
N GLU A 377 2.54 -14.01 10.75
CA GLU A 377 2.61 -13.16 9.56
C GLU A 377 3.88 -12.34 9.65
N LEU A 378 4.97 -12.90 9.10
CA LEU A 378 6.32 -12.42 9.34
C LEU A 378 7.05 -12.10 8.03
N MET A 379 7.98 -11.16 8.11
CA MET A 379 8.98 -10.87 7.08
C MET A 379 10.38 -11.08 7.66
N ILE A 380 11.27 -11.69 6.88
CA ILE A 380 12.68 -11.86 7.22
C ILE A 380 13.50 -11.04 6.23
N ALA A 381 14.26 -10.06 6.72
CA ALA A 381 14.98 -9.13 5.89
C ALA A 381 16.34 -8.73 6.48
N ASP A 382 17.25 -8.35 5.60
CA ASP A 382 18.49 -7.66 5.94
C ASP A 382 18.36 -6.19 5.52
N TRP A 383 18.48 -5.27 6.48
CA TRP A 383 18.31 -3.83 6.26
C TRP A 383 19.48 -3.16 5.55
N ASP A 384 20.67 -3.72 5.71
CA ASP A 384 21.93 -3.10 5.30
C ASP A 384 22.49 -3.73 4.02
N GLU A 385 21.93 -4.87 3.58
CA GLU A 385 22.36 -5.53 2.34
C GLU A 385 21.97 -4.70 1.11
N PRO A 386 22.94 -4.37 0.23
CA PRO A 386 22.65 -3.69 -1.02
C PRO A 386 21.95 -4.64 -2.00
N ILE A 387 20.96 -4.11 -2.71
CA ILE A 387 20.17 -4.84 -3.71
C ILE A 387 20.00 -3.99 -4.98
N VAL A 388 19.97 -4.66 -6.13
CA VAL A 388 19.61 -4.08 -7.43
C VAL A 388 18.56 -4.96 -8.07
N TYR A 389 17.40 -4.40 -8.33
CA TYR A 389 16.30 -5.12 -8.99
C TYR A 389 16.48 -5.10 -10.51
N THR A 390 16.51 -6.27 -11.14
CA THR A 390 16.60 -6.45 -12.60
C THR A 390 15.53 -7.39 -13.15
N GLU A 391 14.91 -8.19 -12.26
CA GLU A 391 13.86 -9.15 -12.58
C GLU A 391 12.74 -8.99 -11.55
N TYR A 392 11.50 -9.30 -11.95
CA TYR A 392 10.30 -9.12 -11.15
C TYR A 392 9.39 -10.35 -11.19
N LYS A 393 8.64 -10.60 -10.11
CA LYS A 393 7.58 -11.61 -10.03
C LYS A 393 6.27 -11.11 -10.65
N SER A 394 6.03 -9.78 -10.57
CA SER A 394 4.95 -9.12 -11.29
C SER A 394 5.08 -9.36 -12.80
N LYS A 395 3.96 -9.48 -13.51
CA LYS A 395 3.94 -9.53 -14.97
C LYS A 395 4.43 -8.24 -15.62
N SER A 396 4.28 -7.11 -14.91
CA SER A 396 4.65 -5.80 -15.39
C SER A 396 5.93 -5.30 -14.72
N THR A 397 6.72 -4.54 -15.47
CA THR A 397 8.02 -4.03 -15.02
C THR A 397 8.11 -2.51 -15.12
N ASN A 398 6.96 -1.83 -15.11
CA ASN A 398 6.86 -0.38 -15.25
C ASN A 398 7.22 0.35 -13.96
N THR A 399 8.51 0.37 -13.63
CA THR A 399 9.03 1.03 -12.43
C THR A 399 10.28 1.86 -12.73
N PRO A 400 10.47 3.02 -12.08
CA PRO A 400 11.68 3.83 -12.21
C PRO A 400 12.87 3.27 -11.38
N PHE A 401 12.68 2.20 -10.62
CA PHE A 401 13.68 1.68 -9.68
C PHE A 401 14.54 0.55 -10.27
N THR A 402 14.25 0.06 -11.48
CA THR A 402 15.05 -0.96 -12.16
C THR A 402 16.49 -0.50 -12.31
N GLY A 403 17.44 -1.35 -11.90
CA GLY A 403 18.87 -1.09 -12.01
C GLY A 403 19.44 -0.09 -11.01
N LYS A 404 18.61 0.49 -10.13
CA LYS A 404 19.08 1.40 -9.07
C LYS A 404 19.61 0.62 -7.87
N PRO A 405 20.75 1.03 -7.29
CA PRO A 405 21.22 0.46 -6.02
C PRO A 405 20.34 0.95 -4.88
N LEU A 406 19.81 0.02 -4.11
CA LEU A 406 18.98 0.26 -2.92
C LEU A 406 19.55 -0.56 -1.76
N PHE A 407 19.10 -0.28 -0.53
CA PHE A 407 19.42 -1.05 0.66
C PHE A 407 18.17 -1.72 1.22
N GLY A 408 18.35 -2.94 1.71
CA GLY A 408 17.31 -3.73 2.31
C GLY A 408 16.84 -4.85 1.39
N ARG A 409 17.15 -6.09 1.75
CA ARG A 409 16.75 -7.29 1.01
C ARG A 409 15.78 -8.12 1.82
N VAL A 410 14.65 -8.47 1.22
CA VAL A 410 13.71 -9.43 1.76
C VAL A 410 14.16 -10.84 1.39
N TYR A 411 14.24 -11.72 2.38
CA TYR A 411 14.68 -13.12 2.21
C TYR A 411 13.52 -14.10 2.23
N ALA A 412 12.51 -13.83 3.05
CA ALA A 412 11.35 -14.69 3.13
C ALA A 412 10.16 -13.96 3.77
N VAL A 413 8.97 -14.48 3.52
CA VAL A 413 7.77 -14.19 4.30
C VAL A 413 7.18 -15.48 4.86
N VAL A 414 6.52 -15.38 5.99
CA VAL A 414 5.77 -16.48 6.60
C VAL A 414 4.33 -16.04 6.77
N VAL A 415 3.40 -16.85 6.29
CA VAL A 415 1.97 -16.64 6.44
C VAL A 415 1.33 -17.92 6.97
N GLY A 416 0.95 -17.92 8.22
CA GLY A 416 0.58 -19.14 8.93
C GLY A 416 1.73 -20.15 8.98
N GLU A 417 1.52 -21.36 8.47
CA GLU A 417 2.54 -22.41 8.37
C GLU A 417 3.42 -22.33 7.11
N THR A 418 3.06 -21.44 6.17
CA THR A 418 3.71 -21.37 4.85
C THR A 418 4.89 -20.41 4.89
N LEU A 419 6.09 -20.93 4.61
CA LEU A 419 7.30 -20.16 4.35
C LEU A 419 7.47 -19.97 2.84
N VAL A 420 7.62 -18.73 2.40
CA VAL A 420 7.95 -18.37 1.00
C VAL A 420 9.31 -17.69 0.99
N GLU A 421 10.30 -18.34 0.39
CA GLU A 421 11.67 -17.83 0.24
C GLU A 421 11.83 -17.06 -1.08
N ASN A 422 12.68 -15.99 -1.08
CA ASN A 422 12.92 -15.08 -2.21
C ASN A 422 14.33 -15.24 -2.82
#